data_bd0bb7fa978f8b4ddf8f14672c04d092
#
_entry.id   bd0bb7fa978f8b4ddf8f14672c04d092
#
_cell.length_a   1.000
_cell.length_b   1.000
_cell.length_c   1.000
_cell.angle_alpha   90.00
_cell.angle_beta   90.00
_cell.angle_gamma   90.00
#
_symmetry.space_group_name_H-M   'P 1'
#
loop_
_entity.id
_entity.type
_entity.pdbx_description
1 polymer ?
#
loop_
_entity_poly.entity_id
_entity_poly.type
_entity_poly.pdbx_seq_one_letter_code
_entity_poly.pdbx_strand_id
1 'polypeptide(L)'
;MTNLKQNLVLVTGASSGIGMSCAHKFAEAGAKLILVARRAERIQTLANQLKQLHQTDTLSVQIDVRKKEEVAKKLSSLPSEWQAIDILVNNAGLSRGLDKLHEGSIEDWDEMIDTNVKGLLYVSRAIIPGMVARKKGTIINIGSIAGQEVYPRGNVYCASKFAVDALTRGLRMDLVDTPLRVCTVDPGLVETEFSNVRFRGDAERAKQTYQNMIPLTPDDVADAVVFCATRPPHVQLAQMLLLPTCQASTTLVHRT
;
A
#
# COMPACT_ATOMS: atom_id res chain seq x y z
N MET A 1 24.37 -2.20 -1.45
CA MET A 1 23.14 -1.48 -1.89
C MET A 1 22.30 -2.40 -2.73
N THR A 2 21.03 -2.46 -2.48
CA THR A 2 20.08 -3.31 -3.20
C THR A 2 19.89 -2.74 -4.61
N ASN A 3 20.11 -3.54 -5.65
CA ASN A 3 20.04 -3.08 -7.02
C ASN A 3 18.77 -3.62 -7.69
N LEU A 4 17.84 -2.74 -8.06
CA LEU A 4 16.59 -3.04 -8.77
C LEU A 4 16.55 -2.47 -10.19
N LYS A 5 17.71 -2.16 -10.79
CA LYS A 5 17.83 -1.48 -12.09
C LYS A 5 17.06 -2.09 -13.26
N GLN A 6 16.66 -3.34 -13.17
CA GLN A 6 15.90 -4.03 -14.22
C GLN A 6 14.48 -4.35 -13.78
N ASN A 7 14.05 -3.89 -12.63
CA ASN A 7 12.73 -4.19 -12.10
C ASN A 7 11.74 -3.07 -12.42
N LEU A 8 10.55 -3.48 -12.83
CA LEU A 8 9.39 -2.61 -12.97
C LEU A 8 8.47 -2.76 -11.76
N VAL A 9 8.24 -1.67 -11.06
CA VAL A 9 7.45 -1.63 -9.83
C VAL A 9 6.17 -0.83 -10.07
N LEU A 10 5.02 -1.41 -9.77
CA LEU A 10 3.74 -0.70 -9.73
C LEU A 10 3.36 -0.39 -8.28
N VAL A 11 3.13 0.89 -7.99
CA VAL A 11 2.69 1.35 -6.66
C VAL A 11 1.33 2.01 -6.76
N THR A 12 0.33 1.46 -6.07
CA THR A 12 -0.99 2.08 -5.93
C THR A 12 -1.03 3.05 -4.74
N GLY A 13 -1.83 4.12 -4.85
CA GLY A 13 -1.86 5.17 -3.83
C GLY A 13 -0.56 5.98 -3.75
N ALA A 14 0.19 6.09 -4.86
CA ALA A 14 1.50 6.74 -4.92
C ALA A 14 1.48 8.25 -4.68
N SER A 15 0.32 8.90 -4.59
CA SER A 15 0.20 10.37 -4.52
C SER A 15 0.50 10.98 -3.14
N SER A 16 0.75 10.19 -2.10
CA SER A 16 1.08 10.66 -0.74
C SER A 16 1.53 9.52 0.18
N GLY A 17 2.04 9.89 1.36
CA GLY A 17 2.33 8.99 2.47
C GLY A 17 3.21 7.80 2.07
N ILE A 18 2.86 6.61 2.56
CA ILE A 18 3.63 5.38 2.35
C ILE A 18 3.87 5.08 0.87
N GLY A 19 2.84 5.25 0.01
CA GLY A 19 3.00 4.98 -1.43
C GLY A 19 3.99 5.91 -2.12
N MET A 20 4.02 7.19 -1.74
CA MET A 20 5.00 8.16 -2.24
C MET A 20 6.41 7.82 -1.76
N SER A 21 6.58 7.50 -0.47
CA SER A 21 7.87 7.06 0.07
C SER A 21 8.35 5.76 -0.56
N CYS A 22 7.47 4.78 -0.79
CA CYS A 22 7.82 3.57 -1.55
C CYS A 22 8.35 3.93 -2.95
N ALA A 23 7.69 4.86 -3.67
CA ALA A 23 8.16 5.29 -4.99
C ALA A 23 9.57 5.90 -4.92
N HIS A 24 9.88 6.76 -3.93
CA HIS A 24 11.21 7.30 -3.71
C HIS A 24 12.25 6.21 -3.42
N LYS A 25 11.97 5.29 -2.50
CA LYS A 25 12.91 4.21 -2.12
C LYS A 25 13.16 3.22 -3.26
N PHE A 26 12.14 2.88 -4.04
CA PHE A 26 12.31 2.06 -5.24
C PHE A 26 13.11 2.79 -6.34
N ALA A 27 12.88 4.09 -6.53
CA ALA A 27 13.66 4.91 -7.45
C ALA A 27 15.14 4.99 -7.05
N GLU A 28 15.43 5.21 -5.77
CA GLU A 28 16.78 5.19 -5.20
C GLU A 28 17.47 3.83 -5.43
N ALA A 29 16.71 2.73 -5.35
CA ALA A 29 17.20 1.40 -5.69
C ALA A 29 17.36 1.14 -7.21
N GLY A 30 16.99 2.10 -8.06
CA GLY A 30 17.16 2.07 -9.51
C GLY A 30 16.02 1.42 -10.30
N ALA A 31 14.88 1.15 -9.69
CA ALA A 31 13.72 0.55 -10.35
C ALA A 31 13.01 1.54 -11.28
N LYS A 32 12.35 1.03 -12.34
CA LYS A 32 11.33 1.78 -13.09
C LYS A 32 10.00 1.73 -12.37
N LEU A 33 9.18 2.78 -12.48
CA LEU A 33 7.97 2.92 -11.66
C LEU A 33 6.72 3.21 -12.47
N ILE A 34 5.64 2.49 -12.17
CA ILE A 34 4.26 2.85 -12.53
C ILE A 34 3.61 3.44 -11.28
N LEU A 35 3.27 4.73 -11.33
CA LEU A 35 2.65 5.47 -10.25
C LEU A 35 1.14 5.54 -10.46
N VAL A 36 0.39 4.85 -9.62
CA VAL A 36 -1.07 4.77 -9.73
C VAL A 36 -1.74 5.52 -8.59
N ALA A 37 -2.58 6.52 -8.92
CA ALA A 37 -3.43 7.22 -7.95
C ALA A 37 -4.59 7.96 -8.64
N ARG A 38 -5.54 8.46 -7.84
CA ARG A 38 -6.66 9.30 -8.30
C ARG A 38 -6.23 10.73 -8.65
N ARG A 39 -5.24 11.26 -7.92
CA ARG A 39 -4.76 12.65 -8.02
C ARG A 39 -3.65 12.73 -9.08
N ALA A 40 -4.04 12.94 -10.35
CA ALA A 40 -3.12 12.93 -11.49
C ALA A 40 -1.97 13.93 -11.34
N GLU A 41 -2.26 15.17 -10.93
CA GLU A 41 -1.26 16.23 -10.76
C GLU A 41 -0.18 15.84 -9.74
N ARG A 42 -0.57 15.19 -8.63
CA ARG A 42 0.39 14.78 -7.59
C ARG A 42 1.32 13.67 -8.06
N ILE A 43 0.83 12.68 -8.80
CA ILE A 43 1.70 11.61 -9.33
C ILE A 43 2.59 12.14 -10.46
N GLN A 44 2.13 13.13 -11.23
CA GLN A 44 2.98 13.78 -12.22
C GLN A 44 4.10 14.61 -11.56
N THR A 45 3.78 15.35 -10.49
CA THR A 45 4.79 16.08 -9.70
C THR A 45 5.82 15.10 -9.12
N LEU A 46 5.36 13.99 -8.53
CA LEU A 46 6.23 12.93 -8.02
C LEU A 46 7.12 12.36 -9.14
N ALA A 47 6.57 12.05 -10.31
CA ALA A 47 7.32 11.55 -11.45
C ALA A 47 8.48 12.50 -11.85
N ASN A 48 8.21 13.81 -11.88
CA ASN A 48 9.22 14.82 -12.17
C ASN A 48 10.32 14.85 -11.09
N GLN A 49 9.96 14.76 -9.81
CA GLN A 49 10.90 14.70 -8.71
C GLN A 49 11.80 13.46 -8.79
N LEU A 50 11.21 12.28 -9.05
CA LEU A 50 11.96 11.03 -9.20
C LEU A 50 12.90 11.06 -10.40
N LYS A 51 12.50 11.71 -11.50
CA LYS A 51 13.37 11.93 -12.65
C LYS A 51 14.56 12.82 -12.32
N GLN A 52 14.32 13.90 -11.59
CA GLN A 52 15.39 14.83 -11.20
C GLN A 52 16.37 14.22 -10.19
N LEU A 53 15.87 13.53 -9.17
CA LEU A 53 16.68 13.02 -8.06
C LEU A 53 17.41 11.72 -8.39
N HIS A 54 16.75 10.81 -9.12
CA HIS A 54 17.22 9.44 -9.32
C HIS A 54 17.33 9.04 -10.80
N GLN A 55 16.98 9.95 -11.73
CA GLN A 55 16.89 9.69 -13.17
C GLN A 55 15.96 8.51 -13.51
N THR A 56 14.98 8.25 -12.65
CA THR A 56 14.05 7.12 -12.77
C THR A 56 13.06 7.33 -13.91
N ASP A 57 12.87 6.30 -14.73
CA ASP A 57 11.78 6.25 -15.70
C ASP A 57 10.47 5.95 -14.95
N THR A 58 9.46 6.79 -15.21
CA THR A 58 8.16 6.68 -14.54
C THR A 58 7.01 6.76 -15.54
N LEU A 59 5.95 6.01 -15.27
CA LEU A 59 4.66 6.11 -15.96
C LEU A 59 3.59 6.48 -14.93
N SER A 60 2.99 7.67 -15.08
CA SER A 60 1.88 8.11 -14.23
C SER A 60 0.56 7.64 -14.82
N VAL A 61 -0.22 6.86 -14.07
CA VAL A 61 -1.52 6.33 -14.49
C VAL A 61 -2.60 6.74 -13.49
N GLN A 62 -3.46 7.65 -13.89
CA GLN A 62 -4.60 8.06 -13.07
C GLN A 62 -5.63 6.94 -13.03
N ILE A 63 -5.87 6.34 -11.83
CA ILE A 63 -6.87 5.28 -11.62
C ILE A 63 -7.55 5.51 -10.26
N ASP A 64 -8.87 5.37 -10.24
CA ASP A 64 -9.60 5.08 -9.01
C ASP A 64 -9.72 3.56 -8.87
N VAL A 65 -8.98 2.99 -7.91
CA VAL A 65 -8.94 1.52 -7.71
C VAL A 65 -10.30 0.91 -7.36
N ARG A 66 -11.27 1.72 -6.92
CA ARG A 66 -12.65 1.28 -6.64
C ARG A 66 -13.45 0.95 -7.91
N LYS A 67 -13.00 1.47 -9.07
CA LYS A 67 -13.69 1.33 -10.36
C LYS A 67 -13.12 0.17 -11.15
N LYS A 68 -13.76 -1.00 -11.06
CA LYS A 68 -13.32 -2.27 -11.66
C LYS A 68 -12.99 -2.15 -13.15
N GLU A 69 -13.88 -1.52 -13.92
CA GLU A 69 -13.73 -1.36 -15.38
C GLU A 69 -12.58 -0.42 -15.73
N GLU A 70 -12.36 0.64 -14.93
CA GLU A 70 -11.26 1.57 -15.11
C GLU A 70 -9.90 0.88 -14.83
N VAL A 71 -9.82 0.12 -13.74
CA VAL A 71 -8.63 -0.68 -13.38
C VAL A 71 -8.30 -1.66 -14.50
N ALA A 72 -9.28 -2.46 -14.92
CA ALA A 72 -9.08 -3.48 -15.96
C ALA A 72 -8.62 -2.82 -17.28
N LYS A 73 -9.32 -1.79 -17.75
CA LYS A 73 -9.00 -1.11 -19.01
C LYS A 73 -7.61 -0.47 -19.00
N LYS A 74 -7.31 0.34 -17.96
CA LYS A 74 -6.05 1.10 -17.92
C LYS A 74 -4.83 0.22 -17.71
N LEU A 75 -4.93 -0.84 -16.87
CA LEU A 75 -3.81 -1.73 -16.64
C LEU A 75 -3.58 -2.73 -17.79
N SER A 76 -4.61 -3.12 -18.54
CA SER A 76 -4.43 -3.94 -19.74
C SER A 76 -3.90 -3.17 -20.97
N SER A 77 -4.07 -1.85 -20.98
CA SER A 77 -3.64 -0.95 -22.07
C SER A 77 -2.32 -0.24 -21.81
N LEU A 78 -1.54 -0.68 -20.83
CA LEU A 78 -0.19 -0.14 -20.61
C LEU A 78 0.69 -0.36 -21.86
N PRO A 79 1.56 0.61 -22.22
CA PRO A 79 2.57 0.40 -23.29
C PRO A 79 3.37 -0.88 -23.05
N SER A 80 3.80 -1.55 -24.10
CA SER A 80 4.43 -2.87 -24.02
C SER A 80 5.64 -2.93 -23.06
N GLU A 81 6.44 -1.87 -23.03
CA GLU A 81 7.62 -1.72 -22.15
C GLU A 81 7.26 -1.53 -20.66
N TRP A 82 5.96 -1.35 -20.36
CA TRP A 82 5.43 -1.19 -19.01
C TRP A 82 4.52 -2.34 -18.55
N GLN A 83 4.43 -3.43 -19.32
CA GLN A 83 3.56 -4.58 -18.99
C GLN A 83 4.24 -5.62 -18.11
N ALA A 84 5.58 -5.71 -18.15
CA ALA A 84 6.33 -6.74 -17.43
C ALA A 84 6.60 -6.35 -15.97
N ILE A 85 5.52 -6.13 -15.19
CA ILE A 85 5.61 -5.69 -13.79
C ILE A 85 6.20 -6.79 -12.92
N ASP A 86 7.33 -6.50 -12.26
CA ASP A 86 8.07 -7.43 -11.39
C ASP A 86 7.64 -7.30 -9.91
N ILE A 87 7.26 -6.10 -9.48
CA ILE A 87 6.85 -5.85 -8.10
C ILE A 87 5.53 -5.08 -8.11
N LEU A 88 4.54 -5.60 -7.39
CA LEU A 88 3.25 -4.94 -7.16
C LEU A 88 3.17 -4.53 -5.70
N VAL A 89 3.02 -3.22 -5.44
CA VAL A 89 2.73 -2.67 -4.11
C VAL A 89 1.29 -2.21 -4.07
N ASN A 90 0.42 -3.00 -3.47
CA ASN A 90 -0.97 -2.65 -3.18
C ASN A 90 -1.00 -1.80 -1.90
N ASN A 91 -0.80 -0.48 -2.08
CA ASN A 91 -0.78 0.47 -0.97
C ASN A 91 -2.04 1.34 -0.92
N ALA A 92 -2.79 1.50 -2.01
CA ALA A 92 -4.02 2.30 -2.00
C ALA A 92 -4.96 1.84 -0.90
N GLY A 93 -5.26 2.72 0.04
CA GLY A 93 -6.11 2.45 1.18
C GLY A 93 -6.47 3.72 1.94
N LEU A 94 -7.54 3.67 2.71
CA LEU A 94 -7.99 4.77 3.56
C LEU A 94 -8.75 4.24 4.77
N SER A 95 -9.00 5.16 5.72
CA SER A 95 -9.99 4.99 6.78
C SER A 95 -10.93 6.19 6.80
N ARG A 96 -12.12 5.99 7.35
CA ARG A 96 -13.13 7.03 7.59
C ARG A 96 -13.69 6.91 8.99
N GLY A 97 -13.88 8.06 9.64
CA GLY A 97 -14.50 8.18 10.94
C GLY A 97 -13.86 7.37 12.06
N LEU A 98 -14.44 7.50 13.22
CA LEU A 98 -14.23 6.71 14.45
C LEU A 98 -15.56 6.68 15.21
N ASP A 99 -16.55 5.98 14.66
CA ASP A 99 -17.89 5.93 15.22
C ASP A 99 -18.20 4.51 15.69
N LYS A 100 -19.11 4.36 16.64
CA LYS A 100 -19.63 3.05 17.00
C LYS A 100 -20.33 2.45 15.78
N LEU A 101 -20.35 1.13 15.65
CA LEU A 101 -20.89 0.48 14.46
C LEU A 101 -22.34 0.89 14.13
N HIS A 102 -23.18 1.07 15.16
CA HIS A 102 -24.59 1.47 15.00
C HIS A 102 -24.81 2.98 14.77
N GLU A 103 -23.74 3.78 14.76
CA GLU A 103 -23.77 5.24 14.58
C GLU A 103 -22.99 5.67 13.31
N GLY A 104 -22.25 4.77 12.68
CA GLY A 104 -21.35 5.10 11.59
C GLY A 104 -22.05 5.33 10.24
N SER A 105 -21.39 6.09 9.34
CA SER A 105 -21.87 6.35 7.98
C SER A 105 -21.68 5.12 7.08
N ILE A 106 -22.75 4.73 6.39
CA ILE A 106 -22.72 3.64 5.40
C ILE A 106 -21.78 4.02 4.23
N GLU A 107 -21.80 5.26 3.80
CA GLU A 107 -20.95 5.76 2.72
C GLU A 107 -19.46 5.65 3.08
N ASP A 108 -19.11 5.89 4.35
CA ASP A 108 -17.75 5.72 4.87
C ASP A 108 -17.33 4.24 4.86
N TRP A 109 -18.25 3.34 5.19
CA TRP A 109 -18.02 1.90 5.14
C TRP A 109 -17.79 1.41 3.73
N ASP A 110 -18.66 1.82 2.79
CA ASP A 110 -18.54 1.48 1.37
C ASP A 110 -17.19 1.98 0.82
N GLU A 111 -16.81 3.24 1.14
CA GLU A 111 -15.53 3.78 0.67
C GLU A 111 -14.34 2.98 1.20
N MET A 112 -14.35 2.55 2.47
CA MET A 112 -13.30 1.72 3.07
C MET A 112 -13.22 0.34 2.42
N ILE A 113 -14.35 -0.35 2.26
CA ILE A 113 -14.39 -1.69 1.67
C ILE A 113 -14.03 -1.64 0.18
N ASP A 114 -14.58 -0.70 -0.55
CA ASP A 114 -14.31 -0.55 -1.99
C ASP A 114 -12.83 -0.23 -2.27
N THR A 115 -12.21 0.61 -1.42
CA THR A 115 -10.80 0.96 -1.60
C THR A 115 -9.86 -0.14 -1.10
N ASN A 116 -10.01 -0.53 0.17
CA ASN A 116 -9.03 -1.37 0.86
C ASN A 116 -9.11 -2.84 0.45
N VAL A 117 -10.31 -3.31 0.08
CA VAL A 117 -10.56 -4.72 -0.26
C VAL A 117 -10.78 -4.89 -1.75
N LYS A 118 -11.85 -4.32 -2.32
CA LYS A 118 -12.17 -4.51 -3.74
C LYS A 118 -11.10 -3.92 -4.64
N GLY A 119 -10.57 -2.72 -4.31
CA GLY A 119 -9.51 -2.08 -5.07
C GLY A 119 -8.24 -2.93 -5.13
N LEU A 120 -7.83 -3.51 -4.00
CA LEU A 120 -6.71 -4.46 -3.95
C LEU A 120 -6.98 -5.68 -4.86
N LEU A 121 -8.18 -6.26 -4.80
CA LEU A 121 -8.56 -7.41 -5.62
C LEU A 121 -8.54 -7.08 -7.12
N TYR A 122 -9.07 -5.92 -7.53
CA TYR A 122 -9.12 -5.53 -8.94
C TYR A 122 -7.73 -5.33 -9.52
N VAL A 123 -6.84 -4.63 -8.81
CA VAL A 123 -5.45 -4.43 -9.23
C VAL A 123 -4.70 -5.76 -9.26
N SER A 124 -4.82 -6.58 -8.21
CA SER A 124 -4.19 -7.90 -8.15
C SER A 124 -4.62 -8.80 -9.31
N ARG A 125 -5.92 -8.84 -9.61
CA ARG A 125 -6.47 -9.62 -10.73
C ARG A 125 -5.97 -9.15 -12.11
N ALA A 126 -5.69 -7.86 -12.25
CA ALA A 126 -5.18 -7.31 -13.49
C ALA A 126 -3.68 -7.62 -13.71
N ILE A 127 -2.89 -7.72 -12.65
CA ILE A 127 -1.41 -7.80 -12.74
C ILE A 127 -0.88 -9.23 -12.53
N ILE A 128 -1.39 -9.97 -11.55
CA ILE A 128 -0.82 -11.25 -11.13
C ILE A 128 -0.79 -12.30 -12.25
N PRO A 129 -1.80 -12.44 -13.14
CA PRO A 129 -1.72 -13.42 -14.24
C PRO A 129 -0.50 -13.24 -15.14
N GLY A 130 -0.11 -11.99 -15.41
CA GLY A 130 1.12 -11.68 -16.15
C GLY A 130 2.39 -12.08 -15.41
N MET A 131 2.41 -11.92 -14.06
CA MET A 131 3.52 -12.40 -13.23
C MET A 131 3.62 -13.94 -13.25
N VAL A 132 2.49 -14.64 -13.11
CA VAL A 132 2.43 -16.12 -13.18
C VAL A 132 2.93 -16.62 -14.51
N ALA A 133 2.45 -16.05 -15.62
CA ALA A 133 2.88 -16.44 -16.98
C ALA A 133 4.38 -16.26 -17.19
N ARG A 134 4.99 -15.21 -16.63
CA ARG A 134 6.43 -14.95 -16.69
C ARG A 134 7.24 -15.72 -15.63
N LYS A 135 6.57 -16.39 -14.69
CA LYS A 135 7.20 -17.05 -13.52
C LYS A 135 8.12 -16.10 -12.72
N LYS A 136 7.71 -14.85 -12.58
CA LYS A 136 8.48 -13.81 -11.90
C LYS A 136 7.53 -12.76 -11.30
N GLY A 137 7.64 -12.52 -9.98
CA GLY A 137 6.87 -11.45 -9.34
C GLY A 137 6.97 -11.46 -7.82
N THR A 138 6.81 -10.27 -7.25
CA THR A 138 6.65 -10.06 -5.81
C THR A 138 5.44 -9.18 -5.58
N ILE A 139 4.50 -9.65 -4.79
CA ILE A 139 3.29 -8.93 -4.41
C ILE A 139 3.43 -8.51 -2.94
N ILE A 140 3.31 -7.21 -2.67
CA ILE A 140 3.39 -6.64 -1.33
C ILE A 140 2.11 -5.85 -1.07
N ASN A 141 1.33 -6.32 -0.11
CA ASN A 141 0.12 -5.66 0.31
C ASN A 141 0.40 -4.83 1.57
N ILE A 142 -0.03 -3.56 1.60
CA ILE A 142 0.06 -2.75 2.81
C ILE A 142 -1.13 -3.06 3.69
N GLY A 143 -0.87 -3.87 4.70
CA GLY A 143 -1.81 -4.22 5.75
C GLY A 143 -1.91 -3.15 6.84
N SER A 144 -1.98 -3.58 8.07
CA SER A 144 -1.94 -2.76 9.30
C SER A 144 -1.93 -3.69 10.51
N ILE A 145 -1.44 -3.25 11.65
CA ILE A 145 -1.75 -3.88 12.94
C ILE A 145 -3.26 -4.06 13.14
N ALA A 146 -4.08 -3.15 12.59
CA ALA A 146 -5.54 -3.24 12.58
C ALA A 146 -6.11 -4.42 11.77
N GLY A 147 -5.27 -5.15 11.04
CA GLY A 147 -5.59 -6.43 10.41
C GLY A 147 -5.29 -7.66 11.28
N GLN A 148 -4.76 -7.46 12.47
CA GLN A 148 -4.44 -8.50 13.45
C GLN A 148 -5.20 -8.30 14.77
N GLU A 149 -5.48 -7.05 15.12
CA GLU A 149 -6.18 -6.65 16.33
C GLU A 149 -7.25 -5.62 16.02
N VAL A 150 -8.29 -5.57 16.82
CA VAL A 150 -9.34 -4.56 16.72
C VAL A 150 -9.20 -3.49 17.78
N TYR A 151 -9.71 -2.29 17.50
CA TYR A 151 -9.81 -1.21 18.46
C TYR A 151 -11.21 -0.58 18.46
N PRO A 152 -11.65 0.01 19.59
CA PRO A 152 -12.96 0.64 19.67
C PRO A 152 -13.19 1.67 18.57
N ARG A 153 -14.38 1.65 17.94
CA ARG A 153 -14.81 2.55 16.86
C ARG A 153 -14.04 2.39 15.54
N GLY A 154 -13.07 1.47 15.45
CA GLY A 154 -12.33 1.17 14.22
C GLY A 154 -12.88 -0.02 13.43
N ASN A 155 -14.07 -0.50 13.76
CA ASN A 155 -14.66 -1.78 13.34
C ASN A 155 -14.56 -2.07 11.83
N VAL A 156 -15.07 -1.20 10.95
CA VAL A 156 -15.06 -1.46 9.49
C VAL A 156 -13.66 -1.30 8.90
N TYR A 157 -12.85 -0.34 9.40
CA TYR A 157 -11.46 -0.27 9.00
C TYR A 157 -10.69 -1.55 9.39
N CYS A 158 -10.83 -2.00 10.65
CA CYS A 158 -10.23 -3.26 11.09
C CYS A 158 -10.70 -4.42 10.21
N ALA A 159 -12.01 -4.56 9.99
CA ALA A 159 -12.56 -5.61 9.12
C ALA A 159 -11.94 -5.58 7.71
N SER A 160 -11.76 -4.39 7.12
CA SER A 160 -11.09 -4.25 5.82
C SER A 160 -9.64 -4.70 5.85
N LYS A 161 -8.91 -4.46 6.94
CA LYS A 161 -7.49 -4.86 7.09
C LYS A 161 -7.35 -6.34 7.46
N PHE A 162 -8.27 -6.92 8.23
CA PHE A 162 -8.38 -8.38 8.39
C PHE A 162 -8.65 -9.07 7.05
N ALA A 163 -9.50 -8.48 6.20
CA ALA A 163 -9.71 -9.00 4.86
C ALA A 163 -8.43 -8.97 4.02
N VAL A 164 -7.62 -7.90 4.08
CA VAL A 164 -6.31 -7.82 3.39
C VAL A 164 -5.38 -8.92 3.87
N ASP A 165 -5.30 -9.18 5.19
CA ASP A 165 -4.49 -10.27 5.73
C ASP A 165 -4.96 -11.64 5.20
N ALA A 166 -6.27 -11.92 5.31
CA ALA A 166 -6.84 -13.17 4.82
C ALA A 166 -6.60 -13.37 3.31
N LEU A 167 -6.83 -12.33 2.49
CA LEU A 167 -6.59 -12.36 1.04
C LEU A 167 -5.10 -12.59 0.72
N THR A 168 -4.18 -12.01 1.50
CA THR A 168 -2.74 -12.21 1.28
C THR A 168 -2.32 -13.63 1.62
N ARG A 169 -2.85 -14.20 2.70
CA ARG A 169 -2.60 -15.60 3.08
C ARG A 169 -3.16 -16.56 2.04
N GLY A 170 -4.41 -16.34 1.58
CA GLY A 170 -5.02 -17.13 0.52
C GLY A 170 -4.23 -17.06 -0.79
N LEU A 171 -3.88 -15.85 -1.23
CA LEU A 171 -3.07 -15.66 -2.44
C LEU A 171 -1.71 -16.39 -2.36
N ARG A 172 -1.09 -16.45 -1.19
CA ARG A 172 0.17 -17.18 -0.98
C ARG A 172 -0.04 -18.69 -1.13
N MET A 173 -1.20 -19.21 -0.70
CA MET A 173 -1.55 -20.62 -0.89
C MET A 173 -1.84 -20.92 -2.36
N ASP A 174 -2.57 -20.03 -3.05
CA ASP A 174 -2.93 -20.18 -4.46
C ASP A 174 -1.71 -20.16 -5.40
N LEU A 175 -0.64 -19.49 -4.99
CA LEU A 175 0.58 -19.30 -5.79
C LEU A 175 1.76 -20.18 -5.32
N VAL A 176 1.52 -21.16 -4.45
CA VAL A 176 2.59 -22.01 -3.87
C VAL A 176 3.36 -22.84 -4.90
N ASP A 177 2.74 -23.15 -6.02
CA ASP A 177 3.33 -23.86 -7.16
C ASP A 177 4.08 -22.95 -8.15
N THR A 178 4.20 -21.66 -7.82
CA THR A 178 4.90 -20.65 -8.62
C THR A 178 6.11 -20.10 -7.87
N PRO A 179 7.09 -19.47 -8.56
CA PRO A 179 8.19 -18.79 -7.88
C PRO A 179 7.82 -17.37 -7.39
N LEU A 180 6.52 -17.01 -7.37
CA LEU A 180 6.07 -15.70 -6.93
C LEU A 180 6.12 -15.59 -5.40
N ARG A 181 6.39 -14.38 -4.91
CA ARG A 181 6.41 -14.08 -3.49
C ARG A 181 5.23 -13.17 -3.11
N VAL A 182 4.60 -13.46 -1.98
CA VAL A 182 3.43 -12.72 -1.48
C VAL A 182 3.64 -12.36 -0.01
N CYS A 183 3.58 -11.07 0.31
CA CYS A 183 3.89 -10.53 1.63
C CYS A 183 2.86 -9.47 2.06
N THR A 184 2.67 -9.31 3.37
CA THR A 184 2.12 -8.08 3.96
C THR A 184 3.20 -7.30 4.69
N VAL A 185 3.11 -5.97 4.62
CA VAL A 185 3.78 -5.06 5.55
C VAL A 185 2.67 -4.37 6.35
N ASP A 186 2.69 -4.56 7.67
CA ASP A 186 1.59 -4.21 8.58
C ASP A 186 2.05 -3.12 9.56
N PRO A 187 1.96 -1.83 9.19
CA PRO A 187 2.39 -0.77 10.08
C PRO A 187 1.39 -0.52 11.22
N GLY A 188 1.93 -0.02 12.35
CA GLY A 188 1.17 0.63 13.40
C GLY A 188 0.85 2.08 13.05
N LEU A 189 1.06 3.00 14.00
CA LEU A 189 0.80 4.42 13.80
C LEU A 189 1.91 5.06 12.95
N VAL A 190 1.54 5.48 11.74
CA VAL A 190 2.41 6.18 10.77
C VAL A 190 1.91 7.58 10.55
N GLU A 191 2.72 8.60 10.74
CA GLU A 191 2.33 9.99 10.51
C GLU A 191 2.30 10.30 9.01
N THR A 192 1.08 10.45 8.47
CA THR A 192 0.82 10.73 7.06
C THR A 192 -0.46 11.57 6.90
N GLU A 193 -0.86 11.87 5.65
CA GLU A 193 -2.19 12.44 5.36
C GLU A 193 -3.36 11.51 5.77
N PHE A 194 -3.09 10.27 6.21
CA PHE A 194 -4.12 9.27 6.51
C PHE A 194 -5.11 9.74 7.57
N SER A 195 -4.64 10.36 8.66
CA SER A 195 -5.50 10.89 9.71
C SER A 195 -6.34 12.08 9.22
N ASN A 196 -5.79 12.95 8.37
CA ASN A 196 -6.55 14.01 7.72
C ASN A 196 -7.66 13.46 6.81
N VAL A 197 -7.36 12.39 6.07
CA VAL A 197 -8.35 11.69 5.23
C VAL A 197 -9.42 11.02 6.08
N ARG A 198 -9.04 10.36 7.17
CA ARG A 198 -9.96 9.72 8.13
C ARG A 198 -10.98 10.72 8.68
N PHE A 199 -10.54 11.89 9.08
CA PHE A 199 -11.36 12.92 9.71
C PHE A 199 -11.85 14.01 8.73
N ARG A 200 -11.86 13.73 7.42
CA ARG A 200 -12.40 14.61 6.37
C ARG A 200 -11.83 16.03 6.39
N GLY A 201 -10.54 16.17 6.78
CA GLY A 201 -9.84 17.47 6.84
C GLY A 201 -9.87 18.15 8.20
N ASP A 202 -10.44 17.54 9.24
CA ASP A 202 -10.31 18.02 10.62
C ASP A 202 -8.86 17.82 11.09
N ALA A 203 -8.07 18.87 10.90
CA ALA A 203 -6.63 18.87 11.16
C ALA A 203 -6.29 18.71 12.64
N GLU A 204 -7.12 19.29 13.54
CA GLU A 204 -6.90 19.19 14.97
C GLU A 204 -7.10 17.75 15.46
N ARG A 205 -8.17 17.11 15.04
CA ARG A 205 -8.43 15.71 15.36
C ARG A 205 -7.39 14.78 14.75
N ALA A 206 -6.92 15.07 13.53
CA ALA A 206 -5.85 14.32 12.89
C ALA A 206 -4.53 14.42 13.67
N LYS A 207 -4.17 15.62 14.14
CA LYS A 207 -2.96 15.88 14.92
C LYS A 207 -2.98 15.17 16.28
N GLN A 208 -4.14 15.12 16.95
CA GLN A 208 -4.29 14.42 18.23
C GLN A 208 -3.93 12.93 18.16
N THR A 209 -4.04 12.29 16.97
CA THR A 209 -3.69 10.89 16.78
C THR A 209 -2.23 10.61 17.15
N TYR A 210 -1.33 11.55 16.89
CA TYR A 210 0.11 11.40 17.08
C TYR A 210 0.67 12.21 18.26
N GLN A 211 -0.19 12.84 19.03
CA GLN A 211 0.21 13.70 20.15
C GLN A 211 0.98 12.90 21.20
N ASN A 212 2.07 13.49 21.70
CA ASN A 212 2.92 12.94 22.77
C ASN A 212 3.47 11.55 22.46
N MET A 213 3.86 11.30 21.20
CA MET A 213 4.55 10.08 20.78
C MET A 213 5.44 10.36 19.57
N ILE A 214 6.38 9.47 19.31
CA ILE A 214 7.14 9.42 18.05
C ILE A 214 6.52 8.32 17.19
N PRO A 215 5.71 8.66 16.16
CA PRO A 215 5.12 7.69 15.26
C PRO A 215 6.16 7.16 14.26
N LEU A 216 5.83 6.11 13.52
CA LEU A 216 6.57 5.75 12.31
C LEU A 216 6.41 6.85 11.26
N THR A 217 7.44 7.01 10.45
CA THR A 217 7.40 7.79 9.23
C THR A 217 7.00 6.92 8.03
N PRO A 218 6.51 7.51 6.93
CA PRO A 218 6.32 6.77 5.68
C PRO A 218 7.58 6.07 5.19
N ASP A 219 8.75 6.64 5.44
CA ASP A 219 10.04 6.09 5.02
C ASP A 219 10.40 4.81 5.78
N ASP A 220 10.08 4.71 7.07
CA ASP A 220 10.28 3.47 7.85
C ASP A 220 9.50 2.30 7.22
N VAL A 221 8.28 2.57 6.78
CA VAL A 221 7.44 1.56 6.12
C VAL A 221 7.97 1.24 4.72
N ALA A 222 8.41 2.25 3.97
CA ALA A 222 8.96 2.07 2.63
C ALA A 222 10.26 1.26 2.64
N ASP A 223 11.13 1.45 3.64
CA ASP A 223 12.34 0.64 3.83
C ASP A 223 11.99 -0.84 4.05
N ALA A 224 10.97 -1.13 4.86
CA ALA A 224 10.48 -2.49 5.06
C ALA A 224 9.90 -3.10 3.77
N VAL A 225 9.18 -2.32 2.97
CA VAL A 225 8.64 -2.75 1.66
C VAL A 225 9.78 -3.10 0.71
N VAL A 226 10.79 -2.25 0.58
CA VAL A 226 11.98 -2.53 -0.26
C VAL A 226 12.74 -3.72 0.28
N PHE A 227 12.89 -3.86 1.60
CA PHE A 227 13.51 -5.03 2.20
C PHE A 227 12.78 -6.33 1.82
N CYS A 228 11.44 -6.37 1.88
CA CYS A 228 10.65 -7.52 1.43
C CYS A 228 10.87 -7.82 -0.07
N ALA A 229 10.87 -6.77 -0.90
CA ALA A 229 11.03 -6.91 -2.35
C ALA A 229 12.38 -7.51 -2.75
N THR A 230 13.42 -7.28 -1.96
CA THR A 230 14.82 -7.53 -2.31
C THR A 230 15.44 -8.79 -1.70
N ARG A 231 14.65 -9.60 -1.02
CA ARG A 231 15.13 -10.90 -0.52
C ARG A 231 15.48 -11.85 -1.67
N PRO A 232 16.39 -12.79 -1.44
CA PRO A 232 16.69 -13.84 -2.42
C PRO A 232 15.43 -14.55 -2.92
N PRO A 233 15.38 -15.05 -4.15
CA PRO A 233 14.15 -15.61 -4.75
C PRO A 233 13.48 -16.71 -3.92
N HIS A 234 14.24 -17.51 -3.19
CA HIS A 234 13.75 -18.60 -2.34
C HIS A 234 13.28 -18.13 -0.95
N VAL A 235 13.45 -16.82 -0.63
CA VAL A 235 13.06 -16.25 0.67
C VAL A 235 11.80 -15.44 0.52
N GLN A 236 10.76 -15.84 1.22
CA GLN A 236 9.50 -15.11 1.32
C GLN A 236 9.32 -14.59 2.75
N LEU A 237 9.26 -13.26 2.89
CA LEU A 237 8.79 -12.64 4.13
C LEU A 237 7.27 -12.64 4.08
N ALA A 238 6.65 -13.56 4.80
CA ALA A 238 5.21 -13.75 4.72
C ALA A 238 4.42 -12.55 5.28
N GLN A 239 4.94 -11.98 6.38
CA GLN A 239 4.33 -10.88 7.11
C GLN A 239 5.39 -10.10 7.85
N MET A 240 5.28 -8.77 7.87
CA MET A 240 6.17 -7.89 8.63
C MET A 240 5.34 -6.85 9.38
N LEU A 241 5.27 -6.99 10.69
CA LEU A 241 4.65 -6.02 11.59
C LEU A 241 5.69 -4.98 12.03
N LEU A 242 5.40 -3.69 11.79
CA LEU A 242 6.21 -2.56 12.23
C LEU A 242 5.42 -1.68 13.18
N LEU A 243 5.99 -1.41 14.36
CA LEU A 243 5.36 -0.56 15.36
C LEU A 243 6.32 0.55 15.78
N PRO A 244 5.81 1.76 16.11
CA PRO A 244 6.59 2.68 16.91
C PRO A 244 7.01 2.00 18.22
N THR A 245 8.18 2.30 18.75
CA THR A 245 8.65 1.68 20.00
C THR A 245 7.73 1.93 21.21
N CYS A 246 6.93 2.99 21.15
CA CYS A 246 5.93 3.33 22.16
C CYS A 246 4.56 2.67 21.95
N GLN A 247 4.36 1.90 20.88
CA GLN A 247 3.10 1.20 20.59
C GLN A 247 3.26 -0.31 20.79
N ALA A 248 2.51 -0.89 21.70
CA ALA A 248 2.50 -2.33 21.97
C ALA A 248 1.33 -3.07 21.33
N SER A 249 0.19 -2.38 21.12
CA SER A 249 -1.01 -2.92 20.46
C SER A 249 -1.79 -1.81 19.75
N THR A 250 -2.92 -2.14 19.16
CA THR A 250 -3.83 -1.12 18.57
C THR A 250 -4.35 -0.12 19.60
N THR A 251 -4.41 -0.49 20.88
CA THR A 251 -4.99 0.32 21.97
C THR A 251 -3.98 0.72 23.05
N LEU A 252 -2.85 0.04 23.14
CA LEU A 252 -1.82 0.31 24.14
C LEU A 252 -0.67 1.09 23.50
N VAL A 253 -0.66 2.40 23.75
CA VAL A 253 0.37 3.34 23.27
C VAL A 253 0.83 4.17 24.45
N HIS A 254 2.14 4.14 24.73
CA HIS A 254 2.74 5.04 25.72
C HIS A 254 2.87 6.44 25.14
N ARG A 255 2.33 7.43 25.83
CA ARG A 255 2.37 8.85 25.46
C ARG A 255 3.03 9.65 26.59
N THR A 256 4.04 10.42 26.25
CA THR A 256 4.81 11.26 27.22
C THR A 256 4.32 12.69 27.23
#